data_86fecd0a6e6f24946461dd3d3f872886
#
_entry.id   86fecd0a6e6f24946461dd3d3f872886
#
_cell.length_a   1.000
_cell.length_b   1.000
_cell.length_c   1.000
_cell.angle_alpha   90.00
_cell.angle_beta   90.00
_cell.angle_gamma   90.00
#
_symmetry.space_group_name_H-M   'P 1'
#
loop_
_entity.id
_entity.type
_entity.pdbx_description
1 polymer ?
#
loop_
_entity_poly.entity_id
_entity_poly.type
_entity_poly.pdbx_seq_one_letter_code
_entity_poly.pdbx_strand_id
1 'polypeptide(L)'
;MDFVQFLMGQNNIFILAVAVVSGVMLLMSTRKGSSGGVSTAEAIQMINQRQAVWVDVRTIEQFQAGHIAQARSVPAGDIEKKASALPKNKPLVVVGQVGRDANKAVAALRAAGFADVVALDGGMKAWSDAGLPVTQRA
;
A
#
# COMPACT_ATOMS: atom_id res chain seq x y z
N MET A 1 -1.13 -28.94 -40.66
CA MET A 1 -1.83 -28.39 -39.49
C MET A 1 -1.34 -26.98 -39.28
N ASP A 2 -2.25 -26.02 -39.40
CA ASP A 2 -1.87 -24.64 -39.16
C ASP A 2 -1.55 -24.40 -37.67
N PHE A 3 -0.59 -23.56 -37.43
CA PHE A 3 -0.20 -23.18 -36.07
C PHE A 3 -1.40 -22.70 -35.22
N VAL A 4 -2.34 -22.01 -35.87
CA VAL A 4 -3.59 -21.54 -35.23
C VAL A 4 -4.49 -22.70 -34.82
N GLN A 5 -4.62 -23.73 -35.70
CA GLN A 5 -5.39 -24.93 -35.37
C GLN A 5 -4.73 -25.75 -34.26
N PHE A 6 -3.41 -25.77 -34.22
CA PHE A 6 -2.65 -26.39 -33.14
C PHE A 6 -2.91 -25.68 -31.80
N LEU A 7 -2.91 -24.35 -31.80
CA LEU A 7 -3.19 -23.56 -30.61
C LEU A 7 -4.65 -23.67 -30.14
N MET A 8 -5.58 -23.90 -31.07
CA MET A 8 -7.00 -24.06 -30.76
C MET A 8 -7.41 -25.50 -30.43
N GLY A 9 -6.49 -26.44 -30.54
CA GLY A 9 -6.73 -27.82 -30.11
C GLY A 9 -7.04 -27.91 -28.64
N GLN A 10 -7.94 -28.83 -28.30
CA GLN A 10 -8.49 -28.97 -26.94
C GLN A 10 -7.42 -29.09 -25.83
N ASN A 11 -6.27 -29.67 -26.18
CA ASN A 11 -5.17 -29.85 -25.23
C ASN A 11 -4.29 -28.60 -25.06
N ASN A 12 -4.41 -27.64 -26.00
CA ASN A 12 -3.58 -26.43 -26.01
C ASN A 12 -4.23 -25.24 -25.33
N ILE A 13 -5.54 -25.30 -25.09
CA ILE A 13 -6.27 -24.28 -24.29
C ILE A 13 -5.70 -24.19 -22.88
N PHE A 14 -5.30 -25.31 -22.29
CA PHE A 14 -4.65 -25.33 -20.97
C PHE A 14 -3.30 -24.62 -20.99
N ILE A 15 -2.52 -24.77 -22.05
CA ILE A 15 -1.21 -24.10 -22.19
C ILE A 15 -1.41 -22.59 -22.31
N LEU A 16 -2.41 -22.15 -23.09
CA LEU A 16 -2.75 -20.73 -23.20
C LEU A 16 -3.26 -20.16 -21.89
N ALA A 17 -4.10 -20.89 -21.17
CA ALA A 17 -4.61 -20.47 -19.87
C ALA A 17 -3.48 -20.32 -18.84
N VAL A 18 -2.55 -21.28 -18.79
CA VAL A 18 -1.38 -21.22 -17.92
C VAL A 18 -0.49 -20.04 -18.28
N ALA A 19 -0.26 -19.78 -19.57
CA ALA A 19 0.56 -18.65 -20.01
C ALA A 19 -0.07 -17.30 -19.62
N VAL A 20 -1.39 -17.15 -19.75
CA VAL A 20 -2.12 -15.93 -19.36
C VAL A 20 -2.07 -15.73 -17.85
N VAL A 21 -2.32 -16.77 -17.05
CA VAL A 21 -2.27 -16.69 -15.60
C VAL A 21 -0.85 -16.33 -15.13
N SER A 22 0.18 -16.95 -15.71
CA SER A 22 1.58 -16.64 -15.39
C SER A 22 1.94 -15.20 -15.74
N GLY A 23 1.47 -14.69 -16.89
CA GLY A 23 1.67 -13.31 -17.30
C GLY A 23 1.01 -12.31 -16.35
N VAL A 24 -0.22 -12.59 -15.91
CA VAL A 24 -0.94 -11.75 -14.94
C VAL A 24 -0.24 -11.79 -13.59
N MET A 25 0.20 -12.93 -13.11
CA MET A 25 0.94 -13.04 -11.85
C MET A 25 2.27 -12.30 -11.91
N LEU A 26 2.99 -12.34 -13.02
CA LEU A 26 4.23 -11.58 -13.24
C LEU A 26 3.97 -10.08 -13.20
N LEU A 27 2.92 -9.60 -13.86
CA LEU A 27 2.52 -8.19 -13.84
C LEU A 27 2.13 -7.74 -12.43
N MET A 28 1.44 -8.58 -11.68
CA MET A 28 1.08 -8.27 -10.29
C MET A 28 2.29 -8.27 -9.37
N SER A 29 3.26 -9.15 -9.58
CA SER A 29 4.48 -9.16 -8.76
C SER A 29 5.41 -8.00 -9.08
N THR A 30 5.46 -7.50 -10.31
CA THR A 30 6.23 -6.30 -10.65
C THR A 30 5.61 -5.02 -10.09
N ARG A 31 4.30 -4.99 -9.89
CA ARG A 31 3.62 -3.85 -9.25
C ARG A 31 3.86 -3.75 -7.75
N LYS A 32 4.29 -4.82 -7.12
CA LYS A 32 4.54 -4.82 -5.68
C LYS A 32 5.85 -4.14 -5.28
N GLY A 33 6.64 -3.64 -6.21
CA GLY A 33 7.93 -3.02 -5.90
C GLY A 33 8.83 -3.92 -5.04
N SER A 34 10.11 -3.62 -4.95
CA SER A 34 11.06 -4.42 -4.17
C SER A 34 10.79 -4.41 -2.66
N SER A 35 10.07 -3.42 -2.14
CA SER A 35 9.76 -3.24 -0.72
C SER A 35 8.28 -3.45 -0.38
N GLY A 36 7.42 -3.71 -1.36
CA GLY A 36 5.99 -3.87 -1.16
C GLY A 36 5.24 -2.58 -0.85
N GLY A 37 5.89 -1.42 -0.91
CA GLY A 37 5.30 -0.12 -0.65
C GLY A 37 5.06 0.70 -1.91
N VAL A 38 4.45 1.87 -1.73
CA VAL A 38 4.25 2.85 -2.80
C VAL A 38 5.21 4.03 -2.61
N SER A 39 5.61 4.67 -3.71
CA SER A 39 6.41 5.88 -3.66
C SER A 39 5.59 7.06 -3.13
N THR A 40 6.26 8.15 -2.76
CA THR A 40 5.58 9.38 -2.35
C THR A 40 4.65 9.90 -3.44
N ALA A 41 5.09 9.87 -4.71
CA ALA A 41 4.27 10.30 -5.83
C ALA A 41 3.03 9.42 -6.02
N GLU A 42 3.18 8.10 -5.96
CA GLU A 42 2.06 7.16 -6.07
C GLU A 42 1.07 7.33 -4.91
N ALA A 43 1.59 7.53 -3.69
CA ALA A 43 0.75 7.75 -2.51
C ALA A 43 -0.07 9.03 -2.65
N ILE A 44 0.52 10.12 -3.12
CA ILE A 44 -0.18 11.38 -3.36
C ILE A 44 -1.28 11.19 -4.41
N GLN A 45 -1.02 10.43 -5.47
CA GLN A 45 -2.04 10.10 -6.45
C GLN A 45 -3.21 9.32 -5.84
N MET A 46 -2.93 8.37 -4.97
CA MET A 46 -3.98 7.61 -4.27
C MET A 46 -4.85 8.51 -3.41
N ILE A 47 -4.25 9.47 -2.69
CA ILE A 47 -4.98 10.44 -1.87
C ILE A 47 -5.90 11.30 -2.76
N ASN A 48 -5.38 11.80 -3.87
CA ASN A 48 -6.10 12.73 -4.74
C ASN A 48 -7.16 12.03 -5.62
N GLN A 49 -6.86 10.86 -6.15
CA GLN A 49 -7.72 10.18 -7.13
C GLN A 49 -8.65 9.16 -6.48
N ARG A 50 -8.23 8.50 -5.41
CA ARG A 50 -8.97 7.43 -4.76
C ARG A 50 -9.43 7.76 -3.35
N GLN A 51 -9.19 8.99 -2.90
CA GLN A 51 -9.52 9.46 -1.54
C GLN A 51 -8.89 8.59 -0.45
N ALA A 52 -7.69 8.10 -0.68
CA ALA A 52 -6.96 7.33 0.30
C ALA A 52 -6.73 8.13 1.58
N VAL A 53 -6.55 7.43 2.70
CA VAL A 53 -6.35 8.03 4.01
C VAL A 53 -4.93 7.74 4.48
N TRP A 54 -4.23 8.77 4.94
CA TRP A 54 -2.93 8.62 5.58
C TRP A 54 -3.11 8.06 6.99
N VAL A 55 -2.36 7.02 7.32
CA VAL A 55 -2.36 6.41 8.66
C VAL A 55 -0.93 6.45 9.19
N ASP A 56 -0.68 7.29 10.18
CA ASP A 56 0.64 7.44 10.80
C ASP A 56 0.74 6.50 12.00
N VAL A 57 1.65 5.53 11.91
CA VAL A 57 1.82 4.50 12.94
C VAL A 57 3.01 4.76 13.87
N ARG A 58 3.59 5.96 13.78
CA ARG A 58 4.67 6.39 14.68
C ARG A 58 4.11 6.68 16.08
N THR A 59 5.01 6.94 17.00
CA THR A 59 4.61 7.37 18.36
C THR A 59 3.86 8.69 18.30
N ILE A 60 3.07 8.99 19.34
CA ILE A 60 2.32 10.24 19.45
C ILE A 60 3.28 11.43 19.44
N GLU A 61 4.41 11.32 20.13
CA GLU A 61 5.43 12.37 20.18
C GLU A 61 5.99 12.68 18.79
N GLN A 62 6.30 11.65 18.02
CA GLN A 62 6.78 11.82 16.64
C GLN A 62 5.71 12.44 15.74
N PHE A 63 4.47 12.02 15.89
CA PHE A 63 3.34 12.58 15.16
C PHE A 63 3.16 14.06 15.47
N GLN A 64 3.21 14.45 16.72
CA GLN A 64 3.07 15.83 17.15
C GLN A 64 4.24 16.72 16.69
N ALA A 65 5.43 16.15 16.60
CA ALA A 65 6.62 16.87 16.14
C ALA A 65 6.54 17.24 14.65
N GLY A 66 5.78 16.49 13.87
CA GLY A 66 5.57 16.77 12.45
C GLY A 66 4.98 15.57 11.74
N HIS A 67 3.90 15.76 11.00
CA HIS A 67 3.20 14.71 10.28
C HIS A 67 2.60 15.23 8.98
N ILE A 68 2.20 14.32 8.11
CA ILE A 68 1.51 14.66 6.87
C ILE A 68 0.13 15.24 7.22
N ALA A 69 -0.25 16.34 6.58
CA ALA A 69 -1.55 16.97 6.81
C ALA A 69 -2.69 15.95 6.62
N GLN A 70 -3.67 15.98 7.53
CA GLN A 70 -4.83 15.08 7.56
C GLN A 70 -4.51 13.62 7.89
N ALA A 71 -3.27 13.30 8.22
CA ALA A 71 -2.92 11.95 8.65
C ALA A 71 -3.58 11.62 9.99
N ARG A 72 -4.04 10.39 10.12
CA ARG A 72 -4.61 9.89 11.37
C ARG A 72 -3.53 9.21 12.18
N SER A 73 -3.41 9.60 13.45
CA SER A 73 -2.44 8.99 14.36
C SER A 73 -3.00 7.66 14.89
N VAL A 74 -2.38 6.57 14.47
CA VAL A 74 -2.71 5.22 14.94
C VAL A 74 -1.39 4.54 15.29
N PRO A 75 -0.83 4.80 16.49
CA PRO A 75 0.42 4.18 16.90
C PRO A 75 0.40 2.66 16.74
N ALA A 76 1.53 2.07 16.40
CA ALA A 76 1.61 0.64 16.05
C ALA A 76 1.05 -0.27 17.15
N GLY A 77 1.19 0.12 18.43
CA GLY A 77 0.64 -0.64 19.54
C GLY A 77 -0.87 -0.52 19.72
N ASP A 78 -1.51 0.44 19.05
CA ASP A 78 -2.93 0.76 19.21
C ASP A 78 -3.76 0.39 17.97
N ILE A 79 -3.19 -0.30 17.01
CA ILE A 79 -3.88 -0.63 15.74
C ILE A 79 -5.18 -1.37 16.01
N GLU A 80 -5.17 -2.38 16.88
CA GLU A 80 -6.36 -3.17 17.19
C GLU A 80 -7.47 -2.33 17.79
N LYS A 81 -7.11 -1.36 18.62
CA LYS A 81 -8.09 -0.50 19.30
C LYS A 81 -8.65 0.57 18.38
N LYS A 82 -7.82 1.12 17.49
CA LYS A 82 -8.19 2.26 16.64
C LYS A 82 -8.59 1.89 15.22
N ALA A 83 -8.40 0.64 14.83
CA ALA A 83 -8.73 0.19 13.47
C ALA A 83 -10.21 0.39 13.14
N SER A 84 -11.11 0.22 14.11
CA SER A 84 -12.55 0.41 13.90
C SER A 84 -12.94 1.83 13.52
N ALA A 85 -12.10 2.83 13.86
CA ALA A 85 -12.35 4.22 13.49
C ALA A 85 -11.88 4.55 12.07
N LEU A 86 -11.15 3.66 11.42
CA LEU A 86 -10.66 3.87 10.06
C LEU A 86 -11.70 3.42 9.03
N PRO A 87 -11.81 4.12 7.89
CA PRO A 87 -12.76 3.74 6.85
C PRO A 87 -12.31 2.47 6.14
N LYS A 88 -13.19 1.47 6.04
CA LYS A 88 -12.93 0.21 5.34
C LYS A 88 -13.15 0.28 3.83
N ASN A 89 -13.86 1.30 3.38
CA ASN A 89 -14.20 1.50 1.97
C ASN A 89 -13.23 2.40 1.21
N LYS A 90 -12.14 2.83 1.86
CA LYS A 90 -11.12 3.70 1.27
C LYS A 90 -9.76 3.04 1.37
N PRO A 91 -8.86 3.29 0.40
CA PRO A 91 -7.47 2.84 0.54
C PRO A 91 -6.79 3.51 1.74
N LEU A 92 -5.91 2.78 2.40
CA LEU A 92 -5.09 3.30 3.49
C LEU A 92 -3.63 3.31 3.06
N VAL A 93 -2.95 4.42 3.28
CA VAL A 93 -1.51 4.54 3.09
C VAL A 93 -0.86 4.69 4.47
N VAL A 94 -0.12 3.69 4.87
CA VAL A 94 0.50 3.62 6.20
C VAL A 94 1.87 4.26 6.16
N VAL A 95 2.13 5.16 7.09
CA VAL A 95 3.36 5.93 7.19
C VAL A 95 4.06 5.60 8.50
N GLY A 96 5.26 5.05 8.41
CA GLY A 96 6.17 4.90 9.56
C GLY A 96 7.31 5.92 9.48
N GLN A 97 8.25 5.83 10.41
CA GLN A 97 9.47 6.65 10.35
C GLN A 97 10.34 6.21 9.16
N VAL A 98 10.47 4.90 8.99
CA VAL A 98 11.06 4.24 7.83
C VAL A 98 10.09 3.15 7.35
N GLY A 99 10.32 2.61 6.16
CA GLY A 99 9.37 1.66 5.55
C GLY A 99 9.09 0.39 6.36
N ARG A 100 10.06 -0.06 7.15
CA ARG A 100 9.95 -1.32 7.93
C ARG A 100 8.78 -1.30 8.93
N ASP A 101 8.62 -0.19 9.65
CA ASP A 101 7.57 -0.07 10.67
C ASP A 101 6.19 -0.10 10.03
N ALA A 102 6.05 0.52 8.88
CA ALA A 102 4.80 0.55 8.14
C ALA A 102 4.39 -0.84 7.64
N ASN A 103 5.35 -1.68 7.24
CA ASN A 103 5.05 -3.03 6.74
C ASN A 103 4.38 -3.91 7.80
N LYS A 104 4.81 -3.82 9.05
CA LYS A 104 4.16 -4.53 10.16
C LYS A 104 2.73 -4.04 10.39
N ALA A 105 2.54 -2.73 10.32
CA ALA A 105 1.22 -2.13 10.48
C ALA A 105 0.28 -2.52 9.33
N VAL A 106 0.77 -2.58 8.10
CA VAL A 106 0.00 -3.06 6.94
C VAL A 106 -0.51 -4.48 7.19
N ALA A 107 0.35 -5.37 7.66
CA ALA A 107 -0.04 -6.76 7.97
C ALA A 107 -1.13 -6.81 9.04
N ALA A 108 -0.98 -6.01 10.11
CA ALA A 108 -1.97 -5.94 11.18
C ALA A 108 -3.32 -5.39 10.70
N LEU A 109 -3.31 -4.37 9.86
CA LEU A 109 -4.54 -3.79 9.30
C LEU A 109 -5.23 -4.77 8.33
N ARG A 110 -4.48 -5.50 7.53
CA ARG A 110 -5.06 -6.54 6.67
C ARG A 110 -5.72 -7.64 7.51
N ALA A 111 -5.10 -8.04 8.60
CA ALA A 111 -5.67 -9.00 9.54
C ALA A 111 -6.95 -8.47 10.20
N ALA A 112 -7.07 -7.14 10.36
CA ALA A 112 -8.26 -6.50 10.91
C ALA A 112 -9.38 -6.31 9.87
N GLY A 113 -9.18 -6.72 8.61
CA GLY A 113 -10.20 -6.69 7.58
C GLY A 113 -10.07 -5.57 6.54
N PHE A 114 -8.97 -4.82 6.54
CA PHE A 114 -8.72 -3.79 5.52
C PHE A 114 -8.05 -4.44 4.31
N ALA A 115 -8.74 -4.42 3.17
CA ALA A 115 -8.27 -5.08 1.95
C ALA A 115 -7.25 -4.23 1.19
N ASP A 116 -7.43 -2.91 1.17
CA ASP A 116 -6.63 -1.99 0.37
C ASP A 116 -5.75 -1.13 1.28
N VAL A 117 -4.64 -1.72 1.72
CA VAL A 117 -3.67 -1.09 2.62
C VAL A 117 -2.29 -1.23 2.01
N VAL A 118 -1.59 -0.12 1.88
CA VAL A 118 -0.21 -0.08 1.38
C VAL A 118 0.66 0.75 2.32
N ALA A 119 1.97 0.50 2.30
CA ALA A 119 2.94 1.27 3.06
C ALA A 119 3.55 2.35 2.17
N LEU A 120 3.83 3.53 2.75
CA LEU A 120 4.64 4.55 2.09
C LEU A 120 6.11 4.08 2.13
N ASP A 121 6.69 3.90 0.96
CA ASP A 121 8.07 3.44 0.84
C ASP A 121 9.02 4.51 1.41
N GLY A 122 9.91 4.09 2.30
CA GLY A 122 10.82 4.99 3.01
C GLY A 122 10.19 5.83 4.11
N GLY A 123 8.89 5.78 4.33
CA GLY A 123 8.18 6.46 5.42
C GLY A 123 8.36 7.97 5.44
N MET A 124 8.33 8.55 6.64
CA MET A 124 8.49 10.01 6.81
C MET A 124 9.86 10.51 6.38
N LYS A 125 10.88 9.66 6.44
CA LYS A 125 12.21 10.04 5.95
C LYS A 125 12.16 10.35 4.45
N ALA A 126 11.55 9.48 3.65
CA ALA A 126 11.40 9.71 2.20
C ALA A 126 10.53 10.92 1.91
N TRP A 127 9.47 11.15 2.68
CA TRP A 127 8.61 12.32 2.57
C TRP A 127 9.39 13.61 2.78
N SER A 128 10.18 13.67 3.85
CA SER A 128 11.01 14.84 4.16
C SER A 128 12.14 15.05 3.15
N ASP A 129 12.78 13.98 2.69
CA ASP A 129 13.85 14.02 1.69
C ASP A 129 13.33 14.55 0.34
N ALA A 130 12.05 14.29 0.04
CA ALA A 130 11.38 14.81 -1.15
C ALA A 130 10.97 16.28 -1.00
N GLY A 131 11.21 16.91 0.16
CA GLY A 131 10.86 18.30 0.42
C GLY A 131 9.37 18.55 0.58
N LEU A 132 8.59 17.54 0.91
CA LEU A 132 7.14 17.64 1.05
C LEU A 132 6.75 18.21 2.42
N PRO A 133 5.63 18.96 2.51
CA PRO A 133 5.28 19.68 3.72
C PRO A 133 4.78 18.75 4.84
N VAL A 134 5.07 19.15 6.08
CA VAL A 134 4.52 18.53 7.28
C VAL A 134 3.82 19.58 8.14
N THR A 135 2.88 19.12 8.96
CA THR A 135 2.18 19.99 9.90
C THR A 135 2.41 19.48 11.32
N GLN A 136 2.32 20.37 12.30
CA GLN A 136 2.40 20.05 13.73
C GLN A 136 1.03 20.09 14.41
N ARG A 137 -0.01 20.40 13.67
CA ARG A 137 -1.36 20.42 14.22
C ARG A 137 -1.95 19.01 14.26
N ALA A 138 -2.53 18.67 15.37
CA ALA A 138 -3.20 17.41 15.58
C ALA A 138 -4.43 17.25 14.68
#